data_77f5e2746d80ae4e8f05d19b95a60be2
#
_entry.id   77f5e2746d80ae4e8f05d19b95a60be2
#
_cell.length_a   1.000
_cell.length_b   1.000
_cell.length_c   1.000
_cell.angle_alpha   90.00
_cell.angle_beta   90.00
_cell.angle_gamma   90.00
#
_symmetry.space_group_name_H-M   'P 1'
#
loop_
_entity.id
_entity.type
_entity.pdbx_description
1 polymer ?
#
loop_
_entity_poly.entity_id
_entity_poly.type
_entity_poly.pdbx_seq_one_letter_code
_entity_poly.pdbx_strand_id
1 'polypeptide(L)'
;MLALERRNLILEKLQADKRVVVSELSQLYNVSEETIRRDLDKLEKEGLAIKSYGGAVINEDISIDLPFNVRKNQNVSGKQRMAEIAASLVNDEDHIFLDASTTAVFVAKALKEKERLTVITNSMEILLELSDVSGWNIISTGGVMKEGYLAFLGSKTDESIRSYYVDKVIFSCKALDREWGIMESQESFGSTKRAMMSSGHEKILVVDSSKFDQTAFSVAGSLKDVDIVVTDTKPADRWRIYFEKLGVECRYPV
;
A
#
# COMPACT_ATOMS: atom_id res chain seq x y z
N MET A 1 -18.45 12.85 -15.18
CA MET A 1 -17.56 11.85 -14.54
C MET A 1 -16.71 11.16 -15.60
N LEU A 2 -15.40 11.10 -15.39
CA LEU A 2 -14.48 10.45 -16.32
C LEU A 2 -14.64 8.92 -16.27
N ALA A 3 -14.35 8.22 -17.38
CA ALA A 3 -14.49 6.77 -17.45
C ALA A 3 -13.60 6.02 -16.44
N LEU A 4 -12.38 6.52 -16.17
CA LEU A 4 -11.47 5.93 -15.17
C LEU A 4 -12.03 6.09 -13.76
N GLU A 5 -12.49 7.28 -13.41
CA GLU A 5 -13.12 7.57 -12.12
C GLU A 5 -14.34 6.66 -11.87
N ARG A 6 -15.21 6.52 -12.89
CA ARG A 6 -16.40 5.66 -12.80
C ARG A 6 -16.02 4.18 -12.58
N ARG A 7 -15.02 3.66 -13.30
CA ARG A 7 -14.55 2.28 -13.09
C ARG A 7 -14.02 2.05 -11.68
N ASN A 8 -13.28 3.01 -11.12
CA ASN A 8 -12.81 2.92 -9.74
C ASN A 8 -13.99 2.84 -8.75
N LEU A 9 -15.02 3.69 -8.91
CA LEU A 9 -16.21 3.65 -8.07
C LEU A 9 -17.03 2.35 -8.24
N ILE A 10 -17.11 1.81 -9.46
CA ILE A 10 -17.72 0.50 -9.71
C ILE A 10 -16.95 -0.60 -8.96
N LEU A 11 -15.64 -0.56 -9.00
CA LEU A 11 -14.79 -1.56 -8.34
C LEU A 11 -14.87 -1.44 -6.81
N GLU A 12 -14.90 -0.23 -6.26
CA GLU A 12 -15.14 -0.01 -4.83
C GLU A 12 -16.49 -0.62 -4.40
N LYS A 13 -17.54 -0.40 -5.18
CA LYS A 13 -18.85 -0.97 -4.92
C LYS A 13 -18.86 -2.50 -5.06
N LEU A 14 -18.17 -3.05 -6.06
CA LEU A 14 -17.97 -4.49 -6.20
C LEU A 14 -17.28 -5.10 -4.98
N GLN A 15 -16.32 -4.41 -4.40
CA GLN A 15 -15.61 -4.89 -3.21
C GLN A 15 -16.48 -4.85 -1.95
N ALA A 16 -17.27 -3.78 -1.79
CA ALA A 16 -18.19 -3.63 -0.65
C ALA A 16 -19.34 -4.65 -0.73
N ASP A 17 -19.99 -4.74 -1.88
CA ASP A 17 -21.25 -5.47 -2.05
C ASP A 17 -21.07 -6.89 -2.63
N LYS A 18 -19.82 -7.24 -3.03
CA LYS A 18 -19.43 -8.49 -3.70
C LYS A 18 -20.03 -8.70 -5.10
N ARG A 19 -21.06 -7.95 -5.44
CA ARG A 19 -21.73 -7.95 -6.74
C ARG A 19 -22.27 -6.58 -7.09
N VAL A 20 -22.45 -6.33 -8.40
CA VAL A 20 -23.11 -5.14 -8.92
C VAL A 20 -24.07 -5.51 -10.06
N VAL A 21 -25.11 -4.70 -10.25
CA VAL A 21 -26.11 -4.84 -11.32
C VAL A 21 -25.99 -3.68 -12.29
N VAL A 22 -26.00 -3.97 -13.59
CA VAL A 22 -25.80 -2.96 -14.66
C VAL A 22 -26.84 -1.84 -14.58
N SER A 23 -28.13 -2.18 -14.40
CA SER A 23 -29.20 -1.19 -14.34
C SER A 23 -29.09 -0.25 -13.13
N GLU A 24 -28.68 -0.77 -11.97
CA GLU A 24 -28.46 0.03 -10.76
C GLU A 24 -27.28 0.99 -10.93
N LEU A 25 -26.17 0.51 -11.50
CA LEU A 25 -24.99 1.35 -11.77
C LEU A 25 -25.29 2.42 -12.83
N SER A 26 -26.07 2.08 -13.85
CA SER A 26 -26.54 3.02 -14.90
C SER A 26 -27.31 4.19 -14.29
N GLN A 27 -28.23 3.91 -13.39
CA GLN A 27 -28.99 4.93 -12.65
C GLN A 27 -28.09 5.72 -11.69
N LEU A 28 -27.26 5.05 -10.91
CA LEU A 28 -26.39 5.66 -9.89
C LEU A 28 -25.40 6.67 -10.50
N TYR A 29 -24.81 6.32 -11.66
CA TYR A 29 -23.81 7.16 -12.32
C TYR A 29 -24.36 8.01 -13.46
N ASN A 30 -25.66 7.93 -13.73
CA ASN A 30 -26.37 8.65 -14.80
C ASN A 30 -25.69 8.48 -16.18
N VAL A 31 -25.46 7.23 -16.57
CA VAL A 31 -24.89 6.82 -17.86
C VAL A 31 -25.70 5.66 -18.44
N SER A 32 -25.55 5.38 -19.74
CA SER A 32 -26.25 4.25 -20.35
C SER A 32 -25.74 2.90 -19.81
N GLU A 33 -26.63 1.88 -19.82
CA GLU A 33 -26.24 0.50 -19.45
C GLU A 33 -25.09 -0.02 -20.33
N GLU A 34 -25.04 0.38 -21.61
CA GLU A 34 -23.96 0.01 -22.52
C GLU A 34 -22.61 0.59 -22.04
N THR A 35 -22.60 1.80 -21.49
CA THR A 35 -21.41 2.39 -20.89
C THR A 35 -20.95 1.58 -19.68
N ILE A 36 -21.87 1.16 -18.82
CA ILE A 36 -21.56 0.30 -17.67
C ILE A 36 -21.03 -1.07 -18.13
N ARG A 37 -21.64 -1.70 -19.15
CA ARG A 37 -21.14 -2.96 -19.70
C ARG A 37 -19.70 -2.85 -20.19
N ARG A 38 -19.34 -1.76 -20.89
CA ARG A 38 -17.97 -1.50 -21.32
C ARG A 38 -17.00 -1.28 -20.16
N ASP A 39 -17.45 -0.64 -19.09
CA ASP A 39 -16.63 -0.50 -17.88
C ASP A 39 -16.40 -1.84 -17.19
N LEU A 40 -17.44 -2.68 -17.08
CA LEU A 40 -17.33 -4.04 -16.54
C LEU A 40 -16.47 -4.95 -17.44
N ASP A 41 -16.54 -4.81 -18.77
CA ASP A 41 -15.66 -5.53 -19.71
C ASP A 41 -14.18 -5.21 -19.48
N LYS A 42 -13.87 -3.96 -19.13
CA LYS A 42 -12.49 -3.58 -18.80
C LYS A 42 -12.05 -4.15 -17.45
N LEU A 43 -12.91 -4.07 -16.43
CA LEU A 43 -12.62 -4.67 -15.12
C LEU A 43 -12.44 -6.18 -15.20
N GLU A 44 -13.21 -6.87 -16.06
CA GLU A 44 -13.04 -8.30 -16.31
C GLU A 44 -11.72 -8.61 -17.01
N LYS A 45 -11.35 -7.85 -18.06
CA LYS A 45 -10.05 -7.99 -18.75
C LYS A 45 -8.86 -7.74 -17.83
N GLU A 46 -9.03 -6.88 -16.84
CA GLU A 46 -8.04 -6.62 -15.79
C GLU A 46 -8.08 -7.67 -14.67
N GLY A 47 -8.99 -8.67 -14.76
CA GLY A 47 -9.16 -9.73 -13.77
C GLY A 47 -9.86 -9.28 -12.48
N LEU A 48 -10.31 -8.05 -12.39
CA LEU A 48 -10.86 -7.44 -11.17
C LEU A 48 -12.32 -7.82 -10.91
N ALA A 49 -13.04 -8.27 -11.93
CA ALA A 49 -14.43 -8.68 -11.87
C ALA A 49 -14.67 -9.92 -12.75
N ILE A 50 -15.69 -10.67 -12.43
CA ILE A 50 -16.23 -11.78 -13.23
C ILE A 50 -17.63 -11.36 -13.67
N LYS A 51 -17.85 -11.22 -14.98
CA LYS A 51 -19.17 -10.87 -15.50
C LYS A 51 -20.19 -11.99 -15.26
N SER A 52 -21.39 -11.56 -14.93
CA SER A 52 -22.56 -12.42 -14.78
C SER A 52 -23.75 -11.85 -15.54
N TYR A 53 -24.85 -12.62 -15.64
CA TYR A 53 -26.06 -12.14 -16.31
C TYR A 53 -26.60 -10.88 -15.63
N GLY A 54 -26.55 -9.75 -16.36
CA GLY A 54 -27.05 -8.45 -15.89
C GLY A 54 -26.11 -7.66 -14.94
N GLY A 55 -24.88 -8.14 -14.69
CA GLY A 55 -23.95 -7.46 -13.79
C GLY A 55 -22.56 -8.08 -13.74
N ALA A 56 -21.92 -7.96 -12.59
CA ALA A 56 -20.64 -8.59 -12.29
C ALA A 56 -20.51 -8.95 -10.80
N VAL A 57 -19.68 -9.92 -10.49
CA VAL A 57 -19.23 -10.25 -9.14
C VAL A 57 -17.74 -9.94 -8.98
N ILE A 58 -17.31 -9.68 -7.76
CA ILE A 58 -15.90 -9.47 -7.47
C ILE A 58 -15.10 -10.74 -7.81
N ASN A 59 -13.95 -10.57 -8.43
CA ASN A 59 -12.98 -11.65 -8.50
C ASN A 59 -12.19 -11.67 -7.18
N GLU A 60 -12.38 -12.71 -6.38
CA GLU A 60 -11.74 -12.88 -5.07
C GLU A 60 -10.34 -13.51 -5.18
N ASP A 61 -9.79 -13.64 -6.38
CA ASP A 61 -8.44 -14.15 -6.54
C ASP A 61 -7.42 -13.19 -5.90
N ILE A 62 -6.79 -13.66 -4.84
CA ILE A 62 -5.81 -12.93 -4.02
C ILE A 62 -4.57 -12.51 -4.84
N SER A 63 -4.32 -13.19 -5.96
CA SER A 63 -3.19 -12.87 -6.87
C SER A 63 -3.37 -11.52 -7.58
N ILE A 64 -4.58 -10.99 -7.64
CA ILE A 64 -4.90 -9.77 -8.39
C ILE A 64 -4.49 -8.54 -7.59
N ASP A 65 -3.68 -7.70 -8.23
CA ASP A 65 -3.29 -6.43 -7.68
C ASP A 65 -4.31 -5.35 -8.02
N LEU A 66 -5.03 -4.91 -6.99
CA LEU A 66 -5.99 -3.82 -7.11
C LEU A 66 -5.28 -2.49 -7.44
N PRO A 67 -5.88 -1.63 -8.29
CA PRO A 67 -5.37 -0.29 -8.55
C PRO A 67 -5.13 0.51 -7.26
N PHE A 68 -4.16 1.41 -7.29
CA PHE A 68 -3.76 2.22 -6.13
C PHE A 68 -4.95 2.94 -5.48
N ASN A 69 -5.80 3.60 -6.29
CA ASN A 69 -6.95 4.36 -5.78
C ASN A 69 -7.94 3.47 -5.03
N VAL A 70 -8.18 2.25 -5.53
CA VAL A 70 -9.05 1.28 -4.86
C VAL A 70 -8.44 0.84 -3.53
N ARG A 71 -7.16 0.46 -3.53
CA ARG A 71 -6.45 0.09 -2.30
C ARG A 71 -6.38 1.24 -1.28
N LYS A 72 -6.26 2.50 -1.75
CA LYS A 72 -6.24 3.69 -0.89
C LYS A 72 -7.53 3.83 -0.08
N ASN A 73 -8.67 3.51 -0.68
CA ASN A 73 -10.00 3.62 -0.08
C ASN A 73 -10.42 2.39 0.76
N GLN A 74 -9.63 1.32 0.76
CA GLN A 74 -9.88 0.16 1.61
C GLN A 74 -9.32 0.38 3.02
N ASN A 75 -10.05 -0.08 4.04
CA ASN A 75 -9.63 -0.03 5.45
C ASN A 75 -9.04 1.34 5.86
N VAL A 76 -9.68 2.43 5.47
CA VAL A 76 -9.19 3.80 5.71
C VAL A 76 -8.97 4.04 7.20
N SER A 77 -9.93 3.68 8.04
CA SER A 77 -9.83 3.85 9.50
C SER A 77 -8.66 3.04 10.11
N GLY A 78 -8.44 1.81 9.62
CA GLY A 78 -7.29 1.00 10.03
C GLY A 78 -5.96 1.66 9.65
N LYS A 79 -5.85 2.15 8.40
CA LYS A 79 -4.65 2.87 7.94
C LYS A 79 -4.39 4.16 8.72
N GLN A 80 -5.44 4.91 9.09
CA GLN A 80 -5.29 6.10 9.92
C GLN A 80 -4.71 5.76 11.29
N ARG A 81 -5.28 4.77 11.98
CA ARG A 81 -4.76 4.35 13.30
C ARG A 81 -3.32 3.83 13.23
N MET A 82 -3.01 3.01 12.23
CA MET A 82 -1.62 2.54 12.02
C MET A 82 -0.67 3.70 11.72
N ALA A 83 -1.11 4.68 10.93
CA ALA A 83 -0.32 5.85 10.57
C ALA A 83 0.01 6.72 11.79
N GLU A 84 -0.94 6.93 12.70
CA GLU A 84 -0.72 7.64 13.97
C GLU A 84 0.33 6.94 14.83
N ILE A 85 0.26 5.60 14.95
CA ILE A 85 1.25 4.81 15.67
C ILE A 85 2.63 4.93 15.00
N ALA A 86 2.70 4.75 13.67
CA ALA A 86 3.96 4.85 12.94
C ALA A 86 4.56 6.26 13.01
N ALA A 87 3.75 7.31 12.93
CA ALA A 87 4.19 8.69 13.06
C ALA A 87 4.72 9.01 14.47
N SER A 88 4.18 8.38 15.52
CA SER A 88 4.70 8.53 16.89
C SER A 88 6.10 7.98 17.09
N LEU A 89 6.56 7.11 16.20
CA LEU A 89 7.92 6.54 16.20
C LEU A 89 8.96 7.44 15.54
N VAL A 90 8.51 8.44 14.78
CA VAL A 90 9.39 9.38 14.06
C VAL A 90 9.65 10.60 14.92
N ASN A 91 10.92 11.03 15.01
CA ASN A 91 11.33 12.26 15.67
C ASN A 91 11.45 13.39 14.66
N ASP A 92 11.44 14.62 15.16
CA ASP A 92 11.83 15.78 14.34
C ASP A 92 13.26 15.59 13.84
N GLU A 93 13.54 16.12 12.63
CA GLU A 93 14.83 16.03 11.96
C GLU A 93 15.24 14.65 11.45
N ASP A 94 14.42 13.57 11.70
CA ASP A 94 14.71 12.25 11.17
C ASP A 94 14.79 12.25 9.62
N HIS A 95 15.68 11.42 9.09
CA HIS A 95 15.69 11.05 7.67
C HIS A 95 14.93 9.77 7.52
N ILE A 96 13.91 9.72 6.64
CA ILE A 96 13.03 8.57 6.52
C ILE A 96 12.81 8.14 5.06
N PHE A 97 12.71 6.83 4.85
CA PHE A 97 12.10 6.29 3.64
C PHE A 97 10.61 6.02 3.85
N LEU A 98 9.79 6.44 2.88
CA LEU A 98 8.39 6.03 2.76
C LEU A 98 8.20 5.30 1.42
N ASP A 99 7.69 4.07 1.46
CA ASP A 99 7.42 3.29 0.25
C ASP A 99 6.17 3.79 -0.51
N ALA A 100 5.95 3.26 -1.71
CA ALA A 100 4.80 3.61 -2.54
C ALA A 100 3.51 2.84 -2.19
N SER A 101 3.35 2.42 -0.94
CA SER A 101 2.12 1.80 -0.47
C SER A 101 1.04 2.83 -0.15
N THR A 102 -0.23 2.42 -0.27
CA THR A 102 -1.34 3.27 0.18
C THR A 102 -1.31 3.54 1.68
N THR A 103 -0.76 2.63 2.49
CA THR A 103 -0.59 2.81 3.93
C THR A 103 0.44 3.90 4.23
N ALA A 104 1.57 3.92 3.51
CA ALA A 104 2.59 4.95 3.68
C ALA A 104 2.09 6.38 3.34
N VAL A 105 1.08 6.51 2.46
CA VAL A 105 0.43 7.81 2.23
C VAL A 105 -0.27 8.32 3.50
N PHE A 106 -0.93 7.45 4.26
CA PHE A 106 -1.54 7.83 5.53
C PHE A 106 -0.47 8.18 6.58
N VAL A 107 0.66 7.46 6.59
CA VAL A 107 1.79 7.81 7.44
C VAL A 107 2.34 9.19 7.07
N ALA A 108 2.55 9.48 5.77
CA ALA A 108 2.98 10.79 5.30
C ALA A 108 2.05 11.92 5.79
N LYS A 109 0.72 11.68 5.77
CA LYS A 109 -0.26 12.64 6.31
C LYS A 109 -0.12 12.85 7.81
N ALA A 110 0.03 11.78 8.57
CA ALA A 110 0.17 11.84 10.02
C ALA A 110 1.50 12.49 10.48
N LEU A 111 2.52 12.47 9.61
CA LEU A 111 3.81 13.09 9.89
C LEU A 111 3.81 14.63 9.75
N LYS A 112 2.79 15.25 9.15
CA LYS A 112 2.77 16.71 8.89
C LYS A 112 2.91 17.59 10.14
N GLU A 113 2.69 17.02 11.32
CA GLU A 113 2.92 17.69 12.62
C GLU A 113 4.38 17.70 13.06
N LYS A 114 5.27 16.99 12.35
CA LYS A 114 6.72 16.93 12.64
C LYS A 114 7.47 18.08 11.97
N GLU A 115 8.66 18.37 12.51
CA GLU A 115 9.48 19.45 12.00
C GLU A 115 10.75 18.93 11.32
N ARG A 116 11.15 19.61 10.24
CA ARG A 116 12.45 19.45 9.54
C ARG A 116 12.81 18.03 9.10
N LEU A 117 11.80 17.20 8.73
CA LEU A 117 12.06 15.87 8.21
C LEU A 117 12.74 15.91 6.84
N THR A 118 13.58 14.91 6.57
CA THR A 118 13.97 14.55 5.22
C THR A 118 13.25 13.28 4.82
N VAL A 119 12.39 13.37 3.82
CA VAL A 119 11.59 12.22 3.33
C VAL A 119 12.08 11.82 1.95
N ILE A 120 12.50 10.56 1.81
CA ILE A 120 12.86 9.95 0.53
C ILE A 120 11.75 8.97 0.16
N THR A 121 11.22 9.08 -1.06
CA THR A 121 10.12 8.21 -1.48
C THR A 121 10.15 7.89 -2.97
N ASN A 122 9.68 6.70 -3.31
CA ASN A 122 9.39 6.27 -4.68
C ASN A 122 7.89 6.42 -5.02
N SER A 123 7.10 7.14 -4.21
CA SER A 123 5.66 7.33 -4.39
C SER A 123 5.35 8.70 -4.99
N MET A 124 4.71 8.73 -6.17
CA MET A 124 4.17 9.96 -6.74
C MET A 124 3.12 10.61 -5.81
N GLU A 125 2.27 9.78 -5.20
CA GLU A 125 1.20 10.27 -4.32
C GLU A 125 1.76 10.93 -3.06
N ILE A 126 2.83 10.38 -2.46
CA ILE A 126 3.50 10.99 -1.30
C ILE A 126 4.20 12.29 -1.69
N LEU A 127 4.83 12.35 -2.86
CA LEU A 127 5.43 13.60 -3.36
C LEU A 127 4.38 14.70 -3.49
N LEU A 128 3.20 14.39 -4.04
CA LEU A 128 2.09 15.33 -4.15
C LEU A 128 1.54 15.73 -2.78
N GLU A 129 1.33 14.74 -1.88
CA GLU A 129 0.79 14.97 -0.54
C GLU A 129 1.68 15.89 0.32
N LEU A 130 3.00 15.82 0.13
CA LEU A 130 3.96 16.57 0.92
C LEU A 130 4.50 17.82 0.21
N SER A 131 4.04 18.12 -1.01
CA SER A 131 4.59 19.21 -1.84
C SER A 131 4.41 20.60 -1.24
N ASP A 132 3.46 20.78 -0.35
CA ASP A 132 3.12 22.04 0.33
C ASP A 132 3.68 22.14 1.76
N VAL A 133 4.38 21.11 2.26
CA VAL A 133 4.94 21.11 3.62
C VAL A 133 6.22 21.96 3.66
N SER A 134 6.20 23.00 4.47
CA SER A 134 7.33 23.89 4.62
C SER A 134 8.38 23.35 5.60
N GLY A 135 9.65 23.61 5.33
CA GLY A 135 10.77 23.24 6.23
C GLY A 135 11.22 21.78 6.14
N TRP A 136 10.60 20.98 5.26
CA TRP A 136 11.02 19.61 4.98
C TRP A 136 11.86 19.52 3.71
N ASN A 137 12.70 18.49 3.65
CA ASN A 137 13.42 18.12 2.43
C ASN A 137 12.76 16.87 1.83
N ILE A 138 12.12 17.01 0.65
CA ILE A 138 11.40 15.91 -0.01
C ILE A 138 12.20 15.45 -1.22
N ILE A 139 12.63 14.21 -1.22
CA ILE A 139 13.49 13.62 -2.25
C ILE A 139 12.73 12.51 -2.98
N SER A 140 12.59 12.66 -4.31
CA SER A 140 12.11 11.59 -5.17
C SER A 140 13.26 10.67 -5.57
N THR A 141 13.06 9.36 -5.49
CA THR A 141 14.04 8.38 -6.02
C THR A 141 14.14 8.42 -7.55
N GLY A 142 13.12 8.98 -8.23
CA GLY A 142 12.99 8.83 -9.67
C GLY A 142 12.82 7.36 -10.09
N GLY A 143 12.93 7.10 -11.40
CA GLY A 143 12.77 5.75 -11.97
C GLY A 143 11.65 5.69 -13.00
N VAL A 144 11.17 4.47 -13.31
CA VAL A 144 10.07 4.23 -14.26
C VAL A 144 8.75 4.20 -13.50
N MET A 145 7.81 5.04 -13.93
CA MET A 145 6.46 5.06 -13.36
C MET A 145 5.72 3.75 -13.67
N LYS A 146 5.30 3.04 -12.63
CA LYS A 146 4.49 1.82 -12.78
C LYS A 146 3.02 2.20 -12.92
N GLU A 147 2.44 1.85 -14.05
CA GLU A 147 1.01 2.07 -14.32
C GLU A 147 0.13 1.43 -13.25
N GLY A 148 -0.89 2.16 -12.79
CA GLY A 148 -1.85 1.70 -11.77
C GLY A 148 -1.36 1.75 -10.31
N TYR A 149 -0.07 2.07 -10.07
CA TYR A 149 0.51 2.03 -8.72
C TYR A 149 0.97 3.39 -8.18
N LEU A 150 1.13 4.40 -9.03
CA LEU A 150 1.74 5.70 -8.67
C LEU A 150 3.11 5.54 -8.00
N ALA A 151 3.89 4.56 -8.45
CA ALA A 151 5.18 4.18 -7.90
C ALA A 151 6.27 4.27 -8.96
N PHE A 152 7.43 4.79 -8.59
CA PHE A 152 8.65 4.70 -9.37
C PHE A 152 9.38 3.40 -9.01
N LEU A 153 9.82 2.65 -10.03
CA LEU A 153 10.50 1.36 -9.88
C LEU A 153 11.66 1.23 -10.89
N GLY A 154 12.47 0.20 -10.70
CA GLY A 154 13.56 -0.17 -11.60
C GLY A 154 14.93 0.15 -11.02
N SER A 155 15.99 -0.22 -11.76
CA SER A 155 17.38 -0.13 -11.30
C SER A 155 17.78 1.27 -10.82
N LYS A 156 17.34 2.32 -11.51
CA LYS A 156 17.61 3.70 -11.10
C LYS A 156 16.97 4.08 -9.77
N THR A 157 15.75 3.57 -9.50
CA THR A 157 15.09 3.73 -8.20
C THR A 157 15.92 3.04 -7.10
N ASP A 158 16.30 1.79 -7.34
CA ASP A 158 17.05 1.00 -6.38
C ASP A 158 18.48 1.56 -6.14
N GLU A 159 19.14 2.06 -7.17
CA GLU A 159 20.43 2.78 -7.07
C GLU A 159 20.29 4.08 -6.26
N SER A 160 19.26 4.88 -6.53
CA SER A 160 18.98 6.10 -5.79
C SER A 160 18.75 5.80 -4.30
N ILE A 161 17.96 4.78 -3.98
CA ILE A 161 17.73 4.36 -2.59
C ILE A 161 19.04 3.99 -1.91
N ARG A 162 19.89 3.17 -2.54
CA ARG A 162 21.18 2.72 -1.98
C ARG A 162 22.21 3.85 -1.79
N SER A 163 21.99 5.03 -2.38
CA SER A 163 22.86 6.19 -2.18
C SER A 163 22.61 6.95 -0.88
N TYR A 164 21.58 6.53 -0.13
CA TYR A 164 21.23 7.13 1.17
C TYR A 164 21.27 6.07 2.27
N TYR A 165 21.43 6.53 3.52
CA TYR A 165 21.23 5.74 4.72
C TYR A 165 20.38 6.58 5.68
N VAL A 166 19.21 6.08 6.06
CA VAL A 166 18.21 6.85 6.81
C VAL A 166 18.01 6.32 8.23
N ASP A 167 17.44 7.14 9.09
CA ASP A 167 17.12 6.75 10.47
C ASP A 167 16.00 5.70 10.48
N LYS A 168 14.98 5.87 9.65
CA LYS A 168 13.81 4.97 9.61
C LYS A 168 13.35 4.63 8.20
N VAL A 169 13.01 3.36 8.01
CA VAL A 169 12.36 2.86 6.80
C VAL A 169 10.94 2.45 7.17
N ILE A 170 9.94 3.13 6.62
CA ILE A 170 8.53 2.85 6.87
C ILE A 170 7.93 2.33 5.57
N PHE A 171 7.45 1.11 5.58
CA PHE A 171 6.98 0.42 4.39
C PHE A 171 5.84 -0.55 4.70
N SER A 172 5.12 -0.97 3.67
CA SER A 172 4.08 -2.00 3.75
C SER A 172 4.40 -3.17 2.83
N CYS A 173 3.52 -4.17 2.76
CA CYS A 173 3.67 -5.31 1.86
C CYS A 173 2.33 -5.77 1.28
N LYS A 174 2.39 -6.65 0.27
CA LYS A 174 1.21 -7.30 -0.31
C LYS A 174 0.72 -8.43 0.58
N ALA A 175 1.63 -9.21 1.16
CA ALA A 175 1.32 -10.38 1.97
C ALA A 175 2.41 -10.62 3.03
N LEU A 176 2.01 -11.24 4.14
CA LEU A 176 2.88 -11.57 5.27
C LEU A 176 2.65 -13.02 5.68
N ASP A 177 3.69 -13.82 5.55
CA ASP A 177 3.70 -15.24 5.87
C ASP A 177 4.83 -15.60 6.83
N ARG A 178 4.63 -16.59 7.71
CA ARG A 178 5.64 -16.96 8.72
C ARG A 178 6.80 -17.75 8.14
N GLU A 179 6.61 -18.44 7.03
CA GLU A 179 7.63 -19.20 6.32
C GLU A 179 8.35 -18.34 5.29
N TRP A 180 7.57 -17.64 4.45
CA TRP A 180 8.08 -16.85 3.33
C TRP A 180 8.44 -15.40 3.70
N GLY A 181 7.97 -14.89 4.84
CA GLY A 181 8.27 -13.55 5.31
C GLY A 181 7.42 -12.48 4.64
N ILE A 182 8.06 -11.41 4.21
CA ILE A 182 7.45 -10.22 3.58
C ILE A 182 7.40 -10.46 2.08
N MET A 183 6.20 -10.37 1.50
CA MET A 183 5.99 -10.73 0.10
C MET A 183 5.32 -9.61 -0.70
N GLU A 184 5.62 -9.59 -2.00
CA GLU A 184 5.11 -8.64 -2.98
C GLU A 184 4.52 -9.35 -4.21
N SER A 185 3.62 -8.66 -4.91
CA SER A 185 2.96 -9.17 -6.12
C SER A 185 3.91 -9.28 -7.31
N GLN A 186 4.98 -8.48 -7.35
CA GLN A 186 5.95 -8.43 -8.45
C GLN A 186 7.37 -8.29 -7.88
N GLU A 187 8.33 -8.84 -8.60
CA GLU A 187 9.74 -8.84 -8.23
C GLU A 187 10.31 -7.41 -8.12
N SER A 188 9.88 -6.49 -8.98
CA SER A 188 10.33 -5.10 -8.95
C SER A 188 9.97 -4.37 -7.65
N PHE A 189 8.79 -4.64 -7.05
CA PHE A 189 8.44 -4.12 -5.73
C PHE A 189 9.30 -4.77 -4.64
N GLY A 190 9.53 -6.08 -4.73
CA GLY A 190 10.41 -6.81 -3.81
C GLY A 190 11.84 -6.27 -3.82
N SER A 191 12.40 -6.02 -5.01
CA SER A 191 13.75 -5.45 -5.17
C SER A 191 13.86 -4.06 -4.51
N THR A 192 12.91 -3.18 -4.77
CA THR A 192 12.90 -1.83 -4.20
C THR A 192 12.76 -1.87 -2.67
N LYS A 193 11.94 -2.78 -2.12
CA LYS A 193 11.84 -2.94 -0.66
C LYS A 193 13.13 -3.48 -0.03
N ARG A 194 13.78 -4.46 -0.68
CA ARG A 194 15.11 -4.93 -0.23
C ARG A 194 16.13 -3.79 -0.20
N ALA A 195 16.12 -2.93 -1.23
CA ALA A 195 16.99 -1.76 -1.26
C ALA A 195 16.69 -0.81 -0.09
N MET A 196 15.41 -0.50 0.18
CA MET A 196 15.01 0.35 1.31
C MET A 196 15.43 -0.24 2.66
N MET A 197 15.11 -1.51 2.91
CA MET A 197 15.45 -2.17 4.19
C MET A 197 16.96 -2.22 4.44
N SER A 198 17.78 -2.37 3.38
CA SER A 198 19.24 -2.35 3.51
C SER A 198 19.84 -0.95 3.68
N SER A 199 19.05 0.11 3.48
CA SER A 199 19.51 1.50 3.48
C SER A 199 18.94 2.32 4.66
N GLY A 200 18.58 1.66 5.75
CA GLY A 200 18.09 2.36 6.93
C GLY A 200 18.38 1.62 8.25
N HIS A 201 18.36 2.39 9.34
CA HIS A 201 18.69 1.89 10.67
C HIS A 201 17.51 1.09 11.27
N GLU A 202 16.34 1.70 11.44
CA GLU A 202 15.15 1.08 12.01
C GLU A 202 14.11 0.80 10.91
N LYS A 203 13.64 -0.45 10.80
CA LYS A 203 12.69 -0.92 9.79
C LYS A 203 11.32 -1.13 10.42
N ILE A 204 10.36 -0.30 10.00
CA ILE A 204 8.97 -0.27 10.49
C ILE A 204 8.06 -0.79 9.38
N LEU A 205 7.55 -2.01 9.55
CA LEU A 205 6.55 -2.59 8.66
C LEU A 205 5.15 -2.21 9.13
N VAL A 206 4.41 -1.45 8.29
CA VAL A 206 3.04 -1.02 8.59
C VAL A 206 2.06 -1.81 7.73
N VAL A 207 1.34 -2.74 8.35
CA VAL A 207 0.58 -3.77 7.63
C VAL A 207 -0.75 -4.08 8.31
N ASP A 208 -1.85 -4.01 7.56
CA ASP A 208 -3.17 -4.34 8.10
C ASP A 208 -3.39 -5.85 8.24
N SER A 209 -4.36 -6.21 9.10
CA SER A 209 -4.66 -7.60 9.47
C SER A 209 -5.02 -8.51 8.29
N SER A 210 -5.48 -7.97 7.16
CA SER A 210 -5.82 -8.74 5.96
C SER A 210 -4.60 -9.35 5.25
N LYS A 211 -3.39 -8.91 5.60
CA LYS A 211 -2.14 -9.35 4.97
C LYS A 211 -1.50 -10.56 5.66
N PHE A 212 -1.89 -10.82 6.89
CA PHE A 212 -1.37 -11.92 7.67
C PHE A 212 -1.84 -13.28 7.13
N ASP A 213 -0.96 -14.28 7.17
CA ASP A 213 -1.20 -15.64 6.65
C ASP A 213 -1.58 -15.65 5.15
N GLN A 214 -1.07 -14.68 4.41
CA GLN A 214 -1.22 -14.58 2.96
C GLN A 214 0.15 -14.74 2.31
N THR A 215 0.15 -15.26 1.07
CA THR A 215 1.34 -15.38 0.24
C THR A 215 1.17 -14.53 -1.03
N ALA A 216 2.30 -14.14 -1.64
CA ALA A 216 2.33 -13.44 -2.91
C ALA A 216 3.50 -13.97 -3.76
N PHE A 217 3.67 -13.44 -4.96
CA PHE A 217 4.59 -14.00 -5.95
C PHE A 217 6.07 -13.87 -5.57
N SER A 218 6.49 -12.75 -5.00
CA SER A 218 7.90 -12.41 -4.78
C SER A 218 8.22 -12.17 -3.31
N VAL A 219 9.29 -12.75 -2.82
CA VAL A 219 9.81 -12.50 -1.46
C VAL A 219 10.59 -11.18 -1.46
N ALA A 220 10.16 -10.25 -0.64
CA ALA A 220 10.80 -8.95 -0.46
C ALA A 220 11.82 -8.96 0.69
N GLY A 221 11.62 -9.75 1.74
CA GLY A 221 12.53 -9.85 2.86
C GLY A 221 12.05 -10.80 3.95
N SER A 222 12.89 -10.97 4.97
CA SER A 222 12.55 -11.74 6.16
C SER A 222 11.97 -10.84 7.24
N LEU A 223 11.07 -11.39 8.05
CA LEU A 223 10.60 -10.69 9.26
C LEU A 223 11.71 -10.48 10.30
N LYS A 224 12.82 -11.22 10.22
CA LYS A 224 14.01 -10.98 11.08
C LYS A 224 14.70 -9.67 10.77
N ASP A 225 14.47 -9.11 9.59
CA ASP A 225 15.08 -7.84 9.14
C ASP A 225 14.22 -6.63 9.53
N VAL A 226 13.09 -6.84 10.25
CA VAL A 226 12.15 -5.80 10.69
C VAL A 226 12.31 -5.61 12.19
N ASP A 227 12.34 -4.35 12.63
CA ASP A 227 12.45 -4.01 14.05
C ASP A 227 11.06 -3.87 14.70
N ILE A 228 10.12 -3.22 13.98
CA ILE A 228 8.77 -2.95 14.48
C ILE A 228 7.73 -3.31 13.42
N VAL A 229 6.68 -4.01 13.84
CA VAL A 229 5.44 -4.22 13.05
C VAL A 229 4.33 -3.37 13.65
N VAL A 230 3.71 -2.52 12.83
CA VAL A 230 2.51 -1.75 13.19
C VAL A 230 1.32 -2.33 12.44
N THR A 231 0.25 -2.68 13.15
CA THR A 231 -0.96 -3.26 12.54
C THR A 231 -2.25 -2.62 13.07
N ASP A 232 -3.35 -2.76 12.33
CA ASP A 232 -4.63 -2.10 12.61
C ASP A 232 -5.43 -2.73 13.75
N THR A 233 -5.13 -3.98 14.10
CA THR A 233 -5.79 -4.74 15.16
C THR A 233 -4.79 -5.64 15.88
N LYS A 234 -5.15 -6.12 17.08
CA LYS A 234 -4.33 -7.09 17.82
C LYS A 234 -4.16 -8.38 17.00
N PRO A 235 -2.93 -8.77 16.65
CA PRO A 235 -2.69 -10.00 15.89
C PRO A 235 -3.08 -11.25 16.70
N ALA A 236 -3.39 -12.34 15.98
CA ALA A 236 -3.59 -13.65 16.59
C ALA A 236 -2.36 -14.08 17.42
N ASP A 237 -2.57 -14.87 18.47
CA ASP A 237 -1.51 -15.29 19.39
C ASP A 237 -0.33 -15.95 18.68
N ARG A 238 -0.59 -16.75 17.64
CA ARG A 238 0.46 -17.38 16.83
C ARG A 238 1.41 -16.37 16.17
N TRP A 239 0.94 -15.17 15.82
CA TRP A 239 1.75 -14.09 15.26
C TRP A 239 2.50 -13.34 16.35
N ARG A 240 1.85 -13.07 17.48
CA ARG A 240 2.49 -12.39 18.64
C ARG A 240 3.67 -13.22 19.17
N ILE A 241 3.46 -14.52 19.37
CA ILE A 241 4.52 -15.46 19.77
C ILE A 241 5.64 -15.52 18.73
N TYR A 242 5.29 -15.42 17.44
CA TYR A 242 6.29 -15.45 16.37
C TYR A 242 7.13 -14.17 16.36
N PHE A 243 6.51 -12.99 16.49
CA PHE A 243 7.24 -11.72 16.60
C PHE A 243 8.15 -11.70 17.84
N GLU A 244 7.66 -12.13 18.98
CA GLU A 244 8.44 -12.22 20.22
C GLU A 244 9.69 -13.11 20.04
N LYS A 245 9.54 -14.26 19.39
CA LYS A 245 10.64 -15.17 19.04
C LYS A 245 11.70 -14.53 18.16
N LEU A 246 11.31 -13.60 17.28
CA LEU A 246 12.21 -12.91 16.36
C LEU A 246 12.81 -11.64 16.98
N GLY A 247 12.33 -11.21 18.16
CA GLY A 247 12.71 -9.93 18.77
C GLY A 247 12.07 -8.73 18.07
N VAL A 248 10.97 -8.94 17.32
CA VAL A 248 10.25 -7.89 16.60
C VAL A 248 9.18 -7.29 17.51
N GLU A 249 9.23 -5.98 17.71
CA GLU A 249 8.18 -5.28 18.44
C GLU A 249 6.88 -5.23 17.62
N CYS A 250 5.73 -5.47 18.25
CA CYS A 250 4.43 -5.38 17.58
C CYS A 250 3.54 -4.34 18.25
N ARG A 251 3.15 -3.30 17.50
CA ARG A 251 2.26 -2.22 17.96
C ARG A 251 0.93 -2.26 17.23
N TYR A 252 -0.15 -2.03 17.97
CA TYR A 252 -1.53 -1.97 17.46
C TYR A 252 -2.37 -1.05 18.35
N PRO A 253 -3.51 -0.52 17.85
CA PRO A 253 -4.42 0.29 18.66
C PRO A 253 -4.97 -0.51 19.84
N VAL A 254 -5.05 0.13 21.00
CA VAL A 254 -5.63 -0.42 22.25
C VAL A 254 -7.14 -0.17 22.28
#